data_4839949783796401b2cb5ed1305207fb
#
_entry.id   4839949783796401b2cb5ed1305207fb
#
_cell.length_a   1.000
_cell.length_b   1.000
_cell.length_c   1.000
_cell.angle_alpha   90.00
_cell.angle_beta   90.00
_cell.angle_gamma   90.00
#
_symmetry.space_group_name_H-M   'P 1'
#
loop_
_entity.id
_entity.type
_entity.pdbx_description
1 polymer ?
#
loop_
_entity_poly.entity_id
_entity_poly.type
_entity_poly.pdbx_seq_one_letter_code
_entity_poly.pdbx_strand_id
1 'polypeptide(L)'
;MGITIVQKSNLEKPKRNPKIALVLSGGAVSGGAFKLGGLRALDQFMVNRDVRDFDIFVGISAGSVIAAYLANNVSVEDIHTSMIERKGPLSAVKPFEFYSLNKADILKTPLHILGDLASITSRKVFGFVSANNIFRKQFRRQLYAFATNPSSASLEKFTSYCFERKELAVNHPSLPWHYLPNGLFKTDRIERATRRNFDRNALCNNFNELFRKTGKELYIVAMHLDTARRAIFGHDQDNTTLITRAMQASIAFPLFFKPVSIDGTDYIDGAVIKTTSMDFAIEKGADLVICYNPFRPFNHESFDENNPDGRKRISIARDGIAAVINQVMRTMLHTRLMHGIKHYRDNPDFKGDIILIEPTEHDDRFFDLNPFSLNDRRKASTRGFESVSNSLRKNKADLKRILAAYGIKARPAMT
;
A
#
# COMPACT_ATOMS: atom_id res chain seq x y z
N MET A 1 11.95 -4.38 17.69
CA MET A 1 10.85 -5.26 18.12
C MET A 1 9.88 -5.45 16.96
N GLY A 2 9.48 -6.70 16.64
CA GLY A 2 8.55 -6.99 15.52
C GLY A 2 7.07 -6.98 15.92
N ILE A 3 6.77 -6.86 17.23
CA ILE A 3 5.42 -6.79 17.77
C ILE A 3 5.32 -5.61 18.73
N THR A 4 4.27 -4.80 18.54
CA THR A 4 3.89 -3.71 19.44
C THR A 4 2.49 -4.00 19.99
N ILE A 5 2.32 -3.90 21.32
CA ILE A 5 1.08 -4.21 22.01
C ILE A 5 0.51 -2.92 22.63
N VAL A 6 -0.78 -2.70 22.42
CA VAL A 6 -1.61 -1.77 23.18
C VAL A 6 -2.66 -2.62 23.91
N GLN A 7 -2.53 -2.77 25.22
CA GLN A 7 -3.45 -3.55 26.04
C GLN A 7 -4.24 -2.60 26.94
N LYS A 8 -5.56 -2.64 26.81
CA LYS A 8 -6.54 -1.83 27.56
C LYS A 8 -7.64 -2.67 28.19
N SER A 9 -7.82 -3.92 27.72
CA SER A 9 -8.84 -4.83 28.28
C SER A 9 -8.44 -5.33 29.65
N ASN A 10 -9.43 -5.76 30.42
CA ASN A 10 -9.20 -6.52 31.67
C ASN A 10 -8.96 -7.99 31.32
N LEU A 11 -7.71 -8.43 31.36
CA LEU A 11 -7.32 -9.80 31.01
C LEU A 11 -7.81 -10.88 31.98
N GLU A 12 -8.24 -10.50 33.19
CA GLU A 12 -8.78 -11.42 34.19
C GLU A 12 -10.25 -11.79 33.91
N LYS A 13 -10.92 -11.00 33.07
CA LYS A 13 -12.32 -11.20 32.69
C LYS A 13 -12.42 -11.52 31.19
N PRO A 14 -12.42 -12.80 30.79
CA PRO A 14 -12.60 -13.18 29.39
C PRO A 14 -13.85 -12.53 28.80
N LYS A 15 -13.73 -11.96 27.61
CA LYS A 15 -14.86 -11.35 26.90
C LYS A 15 -15.80 -12.43 26.36
N ARG A 16 -17.10 -12.21 26.54
CA ARG A 16 -18.11 -13.06 25.89
C ARG A 16 -18.29 -12.63 24.45
N ASN A 17 -18.15 -13.57 23.49
CA ASN A 17 -18.30 -13.34 22.06
C ASN A 17 -17.49 -12.13 21.55
N PRO A 18 -16.16 -12.08 21.78
CA PRO A 18 -15.37 -10.95 21.35
C PRO A 18 -15.29 -10.87 19.83
N LYS A 19 -15.42 -9.68 19.25
CA LYS A 19 -15.13 -9.44 17.83
C LYS A 19 -13.63 -9.25 17.62
N ILE A 20 -13.06 -10.07 16.77
CA ILE A 20 -11.63 -10.03 16.44
C ILE A 20 -11.46 -9.54 15.01
N ALA A 21 -10.65 -8.49 14.84
CA ALA A 21 -10.35 -7.93 13.53
C ALA A 21 -8.93 -8.25 13.09
N LEU A 22 -8.78 -8.58 11.80
CA LEU A 22 -7.52 -8.60 11.09
C LEU A 22 -7.42 -7.39 10.16
N VAL A 23 -6.45 -6.52 10.41
CA VAL A 23 -6.20 -5.33 9.61
C VAL A 23 -4.90 -5.50 8.85
N LEU A 24 -4.97 -5.56 7.52
CA LEU A 24 -3.85 -5.80 6.62
C LEU A 24 -3.53 -4.54 5.80
N SER A 25 -2.40 -3.92 6.09
CA SER A 25 -1.91 -2.77 5.31
C SER A 25 -1.46 -3.16 3.90
N GLY A 26 -1.08 -2.19 3.08
CA GLY A 26 -0.44 -2.39 1.79
C GLY A 26 0.92 -3.12 1.87
N GLY A 27 1.76 -2.94 0.85
CA GLY A 27 3.12 -3.48 0.82
C GLY A 27 3.55 -4.06 -0.52
N ALA A 28 2.79 -3.81 -1.59
CA ALA A 28 3.03 -4.36 -2.91
C ALA A 28 3.22 -5.89 -2.89
N VAL A 29 4.02 -6.46 -3.81
CA VAL A 29 4.21 -7.91 -3.92
C VAL A 29 5.04 -8.46 -2.77
N SER A 30 6.19 -7.84 -2.48
CA SER A 30 7.09 -8.34 -1.43
C SER A 30 6.46 -8.23 -0.04
N GLY A 31 5.80 -7.10 0.28
CA GLY A 31 5.08 -6.92 1.55
C GLY A 31 3.85 -7.82 1.67
N GLY A 32 3.15 -8.12 0.56
CA GLY A 32 2.08 -9.12 0.53
C GLY A 32 2.59 -10.53 0.85
N ALA A 33 3.71 -10.92 0.21
CA ALA A 33 4.35 -12.21 0.46
C ALA A 33 4.90 -12.33 1.88
N PHE A 34 5.52 -11.27 2.41
CA PHE A 34 6.00 -11.20 3.80
C PHE A 34 4.84 -11.40 4.78
N LYS A 35 3.69 -10.74 4.54
CA LYS A 35 2.48 -10.94 5.35
C LYS A 35 1.97 -12.36 5.32
N LEU A 36 1.92 -13.00 4.14
CA LEU A 36 1.48 -14.41 4.05
C LEU A 36 2.39 -15.33 4.86
N GLY A 37 3.70 -15.13 4.81
CA GLY A 37 4.63 -15.87 5.67
C GLY A 37 4.34 -15.65 7.16
N GLY A 38 4.17 -14.39 7.56
CA GLY A 38 3.89 -14.05 8.96
C GLY A 38 2.51 -14.52 9.45
N LEU A 39 1.49 -14.51 8.59
CA LEU A 39 0.17 -15.06 8.93
C LEU A 39 0.21 -16.57 9.12
N ARG A 40 1.05 -17.30 8.36
CA ARG A 40 1.31 -18.73 8.62
C ARG A 40 1.94 -18.95 9.99
N ALA A 41 2.90 -18.12 10.38
CA ALA A 41 3.50 -18.18 11.71
C ALA A 41 2.46 -17.91 12.81
N LEU A 42 1.56 -16.95 12.59
CA LEU A 42 0.47 -16.64 13.51
C LEU A 42 -0.53 -17.80 13.63
N ASP A 43 -0.94 -18.42 12.51
CA ASP A 43 -1.82 -19.60 12.51
C ASP A 43 -1.18 -20.77 13.26
N GLN A 44 0.13 -21.01 13.06
CA GLN A 44 0.84 -22.02 13.80
C GLN A 44 0.96 -21.72 15.30
N PHE A 45 0.96 -20.46 15.67
CA PHE A 45 1.00 -20.03 17.08
C PHE A 45 -0.34 -20.22 17.80
N MET A 46 -1.46 -20.06 17.09
CA MET A 46 -2.81 -20.31 17.61
C MET A 46 -3.17 -21.80 17.47
N VAL A 47 -3.87 -22.37 18.47
CA VAL A 47 -4.17 -23.83 18.51
C VAL A 47 -5.62 -24.13 18.17
N ASN A 48 -6.53 -23.29 18.59
CA ASN A 48 -7.96 -23.56 18.52
C ASN A 48 -8.73 -22.64 17.57
N ARG A 49 -8.01 -21.79 16.83
CA ARG A 49 -8.60 -20.83 15.92
C ARG A 49 -7.59 -20.49 14.81
N ASP A 50 -8.04 -20.42 13.57
CA ASP A 50 -7.27 -19.93 12.45
C ASP A 50 -7.50 -18.43 12.27
N VAL A 51 -6.59 -17.76 11.56
CA VAL A 51 -6.76 -16.34 11.19
C VAL A 51 -8.03 -16.11 10.37
N ARG A 52 -8.42 -17.09 9.55
CA ARG A 52 -9.67 -17.02 8.77
C ARG A 52 -10.93 -17.03 9.60
N ASP A 53 -10.87 -17.45 10.88
CA ASP A 53 -12.04 -17.50 11.80
C ASP A 53 -12.32 -16.16 12.49
N PHE A 54 -11.57 -15.11 12.16
CA PHE A 54 -11.81 -13.78 12.69
C PHE A 54 -13.08 -13.16 12.08
N ASP A 55 -13.62 -12.17 12.77
CA ASP A 55 -14.94 -11.62 12.49
C ASP A 55 -14.88 -10.48 11.46
N ILE A 56 -13.84 -9.63 11.55
CA ILE A 56 -13.68 -8.42 10.72
C ILE A 56 -12.35 -8.48 9.96
N PHE A 57 -12.41 -8.27 8.66
CA PHE A 57 -11.25 -8.20 7.78
C PHE A 57 -11.17 -6.83 7.13
N VAL A 58 -10.12 -6.08 7.38
CA VAL A 58 -9.87 -4.79 6.73
C VAL A 58 -8.60 -4.88 5.90
N GLY A 59 -8.69 -4.65 4.61
CA GLY A 59 -7.56 -4.77 3.69
C GLY A 59 -7.29 -3.54 2.87
N ILE A 60 -5.99 -3.21 2.71
CA ILE A 60 -5.49 -2.13 1.85
C ILE A 60 -4.47 -2.71 0.89
N SER A 61 -4.55 -2.36 -0.41
CA SER A 61 -3.58 -2.78 -1.43
C SER A 61 -3.39 -4.31 -1.45
N ALA A 62 -2.16 -4.80 -1.39
CA ALA A 62 -1.89 -6.24 -1.27
C ALA A 62 -2.59 -6.90 -0.07
N GLY A 63 -2.87 -6.13 0.99
CA GLY A 63 -3.66 -6.62 2.14
C GLY A 63 -5.12 -6.87 1.79
N SER A 64 -5.71 -6.12 0.86
CA SER A 64 -7.09 -6.33 0.42
C SER A 64 -7.28 -7.69 -0.26
N VAL A 65 -6.27 -8.13 -1.01
CA VAL A 65 -6.27 -9.44 -1.68
C VAL A 65 -6.30 -10.58 -0.65
N ILE A 66 -5.43 -10.50 0.35
CA ILE A 66 -5.36 -11.52 1.41
C ILE A 66 -6.65 -11.51 2.24
N ALA A 67 -7.12 -10.32 2.65
CA ALA A 67 -8.35 -10.15 3.42
C ALA A 67 -9.57 -10.74 2.71
N ALA A 68 -9.70 -10.52 1.40
CA ALA A 68 -10.81 -11.02 0.60
C ALA A 68 -10.83 -12.56 0.51
N TYR A 69 -9.67 -13.20 0.37
CA TYR A 69 -9.60 -14.67 0.40
C TYR A 69 -9.89 -15.23 1.79
N LEU A 70 -9.33 -14.66 2.86
CA LEU A 70 -9.58 -15.09 4.24
C LEU A 70 -11.07 -14.96 4.62
N ALA A 71 -11.70 -13.83 4.29
CA ALA A 71 -13.13 -13.63 4.51
C ALA A 71 -14.00 -14.66 3.75
N ASN A 72 -13.53 -15.12 2.58
CA ASN A 72 -14.12 -16.22 1.82
C ASN A 72 -13.76 -17.61 2.35
N ASN A 73 -13.26 -17.75 3.59
CA ASN A 73 -12.85 -19.00 4.23
C ASN A 73 -11.67 -19.74 3.57
N VAL A 74 -10.92 -19.10 2.69
CA VAL A 74 -9.68 -19.68 2.14
C VAL A 74 -8.60 -19.63 3.23
N SER A 75 -7.93 -20.76 3.48
CA SER A 75 -6.90 -20.85 4.50
C SER A 75 -5.64 -20.04 4.13
N VAL A 76 -4.89 -19.58 5.12
CA VAL A 76 -3.59 -18.93 4.89
C VAL A 76 -2.65 -19.84 4.09
N GLU A 77 -2.69 -21.16 4.35
CA GLU A 77 -1.87 -22.15 3.65
C GLU A 77 -2.26 -22.28 2.18
N ASP A 78 -3.56 -22.31 1.86
CA ASP A 78 -4.02 -22.36 0.46
C ASP A 78 -3.66 -21.08 -0.29
N ILE A 79 -3.78 -19.92 0.35
CA ILE A 79 -3.35 -18.65 -0.25
C ILE A 79 -1.83 -18.67 -0.46
N HIS A 80 -1.05 -19.15 0.52
CA HIS A 80 0.40 -19.20 0.44
C HIS A 80 0.86 -20.15 -0.67
N THR A 81 0.41 -21.41 -0.68
CA THR A 81 0.79 -22.41 -1.69
C THR A 81 0.40 -21.96 -3.09
N SER A 82 -0.73 -21.26 -3.23
CA SER A 82 -1.18 -20.72 -4.51
C SER A 82 -0.35 -19.53 -4.97
N MET A 83 -0.21 -18.50 -4.13
CA MET A 83 0.38 -17.23 -4.53
C MET A 83 1.92 -17.26 -4.49
N ILE A 84 2.51 -18.03 -3.58
CA ILE A 84 3.96 -18.09 -3.38
C ILE A 84 4.56 -19.28 -4.13
N GLU A 85 4.00 -20.48 -3.97
CA GLU A 85 4.55 -21.70 -4.54
C GLU A 85 3.98 -22.06 -5.92
N ARG A 86 2.86 -21.43 -6.30
CA ARG A 86 2.11 -21.68 -7.55
C ARG A 86 1.56 -23.11 -7.66
N LYS A 87 1.20 -23.73 -6.54
CA LYS A 87 0.74 -25.13 -6.47
C LYS A 87 -0.64 -25.32 -5.86
N GLY A 88 -1.21 -24.26 -5.25
CA GLY A 88 -2.49 -24.32 -4.55
C GLY A 88 -3.72 -24.23 -5.48
N PRO A 89 -4.93 -24.16 -4.87
CA PRO A 89 -6.19 -24.11 -5.61
C PRO A 89 -6.41 -22.80 -6.37
N LEU A 90 -5.77 -21.72 -5.93
CA LEU A 90 -5.88 -20.42 -6.58
C LEU A 90 -4.77 -20.25 -7.63
N SER A 91 -5.06 -19.53 -8.71
CA SER A 91 -4.05 -19.20 -9.71
C SER A 91 -3.32 -17.91 -9.32
N ALA A 92 -1.99 -17.98 -9.19
CA ALA A 92 -1.19 -16.78 -8.98
C ALA A 92 -1.23 -15.85 -10.19
N VAL A 93 -1.25 -14.54 -9.95
CA VAL A 93 -1.13 -13.52 -11.01
C VAL A 93 0.17 -13.73 -11.78
N LYS A 94 0.07 -13.79 -13.09
CA LYS A 94 1.22 -14.00 -13.99
C LYS A 94 1.93 -12.67 -14.28
N PRO A 95 3.24 -12.70 -14.61
CA PRO A 95 4.00 -11.47 -14.88
C PRO A 95 3.35 -10.56 -15.95
N PHE A 96 2.82 -11.11 -17.03
CA PHE A 96 2.17 -10.33 -18.09
C PHE A 96 0.80 -9.74 -17.67
N GLU A 97 0.18 -10.27 -16.63
CA GLU A 97 -1.04 -9.72 -16.03
C GLU A 97 -0.68 -8.57 -15.08
N PHE A 98 0.40 -8.73 -14.31
CA PHE A 98 0.88 -7.74 -13.35
C PHE A 98 1.53 -6.54 -14.04
N TYR A 99 2.44 -6.77 -15.00
CA TYR A 99 3.15 -5.73 -15.75
C TYR A 99 2.42 -5.35 -17.04
N SER A 100 1.10 -5.19 -17.00
CA SER A 100 0.31 -4.77 -18.15
C SER A 100 0.50 -3.28 -18.43
N LEU A 101 1.36 -2.95 -19.39
CA LEU A 101 1.71 -1.57 -19.74
C LEU A 101 0.49 -0.70 -20.09
N ASN A 102 0.49 0.53 -19.62
CA ASN A 102 -0.47 1.56 -19.99
C ASN A 102 -0.12 2.18 -21.36
N LYS A 103 -0.12 1.34 -22.41
CA LYS A 103 0.31 1.72 -23.75
C LYS A 103 -0.41 2.96 -24.28
N ALA A 104 -1.71 3.10 -24.00
CA ALA A 104 -2.50 4.21 -24.50
C ALA A 104 -1.98 5.56 -24.03
N ASP A 105 -1.70 5.70 -22.73
CA ASP A 105 -1.22 6.98 -22.20
C ASP A 105 0.27 7.17 -22.50
N ILE A 106 1.08 6.09 -22.50
CA ILE A 106 2.50 6.15 -22.90
C ILE A 106 2.66 6.58 -24.34
N LEU A 107 1.84 6.07 -25.26
CA LEU A 107 1.90 6.43 -26.70
C LEU A 107 1.29 7.81 -26.99
N LYS A 108 0.34 8.28 -26.19
CA LYS A 108 -0.22 9.63 -26.32
C LYS A 108 0.77 10.72 -25.92
N THR A 109 1.67 10.44 -24.99
CA THR A 109 2.67 11.39 -24.50
C THR A 109 3.47 12.07 -25.60
N PRO A 110 4.12 11.37 -26.55
CA PRO A 110 4.81 12.02 -27.68
C PRO A 110 3.88 12.82 -28.58
N LEU A 111 2.64 12.32 -28.82
CA LEU A 111 1.64 13.00 -29.64
C LEU A 111 1.15 14.30 -29.02
N HIS A 112 0.95 14.34 -27.71
CA HIS A 112 0.60 15.56 -26.97
C HIS A 112 1.75 16.57 -27.02
N ILE A 113 3.00 16.13 -26.82
CA ILE A 113 4.18 16.98 -26.94
C ILE A 113 4.28 17.58 -28.34
N LEU A 114 4.11 16.76 -29.38
CA LEU A 114 4.12 17.20 -30.77
C LEU A 114 2.93 18.13 -31.10
N GLY A 115 1.73 17.81 -30.56
CA GLY A 115 0.54 18.65 -30.73
C GLY A 115 0.71 20.01 -30.07
N ASP A 116 1.25 20.07 -28.86
CA ASP A 116 1.53 21.32 -28.15
C ASP A 116 2.66 22.11 -28.81
N LEU A 117 3.72 21.45 -29.25
CA LEU A 117 4.76 22.07 -30.08
C LEU A 117 4.19 22.63 -31.42
N ALA A 118 3.31 21.88 -32.09
CA ALA A 118 2.65 22.34 -33.30
C ALA A 118 1.66 23.48 -33.05
N SER A 119 0.93 23.46 -31.92
CA SER A 119 0.03 24.54 -31.50
C SER A 119 0.78 25.81 -31.09
N ILE A 120 1.97 25.67 -30.55
CA ILE A 120 2.89 26.78 -30.26
C ILE A 120 3.39 27.39 -31.56
N THR A 121 3.68 26.57 -32.57
CA THR A 121 4.21 27.05 -33.85
C THR A 121 3.16 27.68 -34.74
N SER A 122 1.89 27.22 -34.75
CA SER A 122 0.93 27.63 -35.77
C SER A 122 0.04 28.83 -35.44
N ARG A 123 -0.25 29.13 -34.16
CA ARG A 123 -1.10 30.29 -33.83
C ARG A 123 -0.50 31.29 -32.83
N LYS A 124 0.39 30.85 -31.95
CA LYS A 124 0.90 31.69 -30.86
C LYS A 124 2.29 32.27 -31.15
N VAL A 125 3.12 31.57 -31.92
CA VAL A 125 4.38 32.15 -32.39
C VAL A 125 4.08 33.32 -33.33
N PHE A 126 3.04 33.29 -34.17
CA PHE A 126 2.65 34.42 -35.04
C PHE A 126 2.05 35.57 -34.20
N GLY A 127 1.20 35.30 -33.21
CA GLY A 127 0.69 36.34 -32.30
C GLY A 127 1.75 36.83 -31.31
N PHE A 128 2.64 35.95 -30.86
CA PHE A 128 3.75 36.24 -29.95
C PHE A 128 4.91 37.00 -30.65
N VAL A 129 5.08 36.78 -31.95
CA VAL A 129 6.08 37.48 -32.78
C VAL A 129 5.60 38.89 -33.09
N SER A 130 4.29 39.14 -33.19
CA SER A 130 3.74 40.45 -33.57
C SER A 130 3.47 41.37 -32.34
N ALA A 131 3.33 40.82 -31.11
CA ALA A 131 3.04 41.60 -29.93
C ALA A 131 4.31 41.82 -29.07
N ASN A 132 4.92 42.95 -29.20
CA ASN A 132 5.92 43.58 -28.33
C ASN A 132 7.37 43.06 -28.34
N ASN A 133 8.23 43.80 -29.01
CA ASN A 133 9.70 43.72 -28.97
C ASN A 133 10.30 43.74 -27.56
N ILE A 134 9.62 44.31 -26.55
CA ILE A 134 10.05 44.45 -25.17
C ILE A 134 10.01 43.07 -24.47
N PHE A 135 8.98 42.27 -24.72
CA PHE A 135 8.82 40.92 -24.13
C PHE A 135 9.90 39.94 -24.63
N ARG A 136 10.19 40.01 -25.91
CA ARG A 136 11.24 39.21 -26.56
C ARG A 136 12.63 39.51 -25.98
N LYS A 137 12.89 40.79 -25.68
CA LYS A 137 14.18 41.26 -25.14
C LYS A 137 14.37 40.79 -23.69
N GLN A 138 13.34 40.84 -22.87
CA GLN A 138 13.41 40.45 -21.46
C GLN A 138 13.47 38.90 -21.26
N PHE A 139 12.68 38.14 -22.00
CA PHE A 139 12.76 36.68 -22.02
C PHE A 139 14.13 36.18 -22.49
N ARG A 140 14.64 36.70 -23.59
CA ARG A 140 15.98 36.37 -24.08
C ARG A 140 17.08 36.74 -23.08
N ARG A 141 16.94 37.86 -22.38
CA ARG A 141 17.87 38.29 -21.32
C ARG A 141 17.89 37.35 -20.14
N GLN A 142 16.72 36.89 -19.64
CA GLN A 142 16.63 35.96 -18.54
C GLN A 142 17.07 34.54 -18.91
N LEU A 143 16.72 34.08 -20.11
CA LEU A 143 17.17 32.81 -20.65
C LEU A 143 18.71 32.83 -20.88
N TYR A 144 19.25 33.89 -21.41
CA TYR A 144 20.70 34.05 -21.63
C TYR A 144 21.44 34.11 -20.27
N ALA A 145 20.91 34.84 -19.30
CA ALA A 145 21.50 34.92 -17.97
C ALA A 145 21.50 33.56 -17.25
N PHE A 146 20.45 32.74 -17.41
CA PHE A 146 20.41 31.39 -16.92
C PHE A 146 21.36 30.45 -17.67
N ALA A 147 21.42 30.54 -19.00
CA ALA A 147 22.29 29.70 -19.83
C ALA A 147 23.78 29.98 -19.64
N THR A 148 24.14 31.25 -19.36
CA THR A 148 25.55 31.67 -19.17
C THR A 148 26.03 31.53 -17.72
N ASN A 149 25.12 31.56 -16.73
CA ASN A 149 25.44 31.38 -15.32
C ASN A 149 24.35 30.59 -14.62
N PRO A 150 24.33 29.24 -14.77
CA PRO A 150 23.31 28.37 -14.17
C PRO A 150 23.49 28.31 -12.67
N SER A 151 22.85 29.23 -11.94
CA SER A 151 22.77 29.27 -10.48
C SER A 151 21.32 29.13 -10.02
N SER A 152 21.12 28.75 -8.76
CA SER A 152 19.77 28.71 -8.15
C SER A 152 19.05 30.06 -8.25
N ALA A 153 19.76 31.16 -8.09
CA ALA A 153 19.22 32.52 -8.20
C ALA A 153 18.82 32.89 -9.64
N SER A 154 19.55 32.45 -10.65
CA SER A 154 19.19 32.68 -12.07
C SER A 154 18.03 31.78 -12.51
N LEU A 155 17.96 30.57 -11.99
CA LEU A 155 16.83 29.64 -12.20
C LEU A 155 15.55 30.19 -11.56
N GLU A 156 15.65 30.66 -10.32
CA GLU A 156 14.52 31.27 -9.59
C GLU A 156 13.99 32.51 -10.32
N LYS A 157 14.85 33.42 -10.77
CA LYS A 157 14.46 34.60 -11.56
C LYS A 157 13.83 34.22 -12.91
N PHE A 158 14.33 33.20 -13.57
CA PHE A 158 13.77 32.72 -14.83
C PHE A 158 12.41 32.05 -14.61
N THR A 159 12.28 31.20 -13.60
CA THR A 159 11.02 30.55 -13.25
C THR A 159 9.99 31.54 -12.75
N SER A 160 10.34 32.47 -11.83
CA SER A 160 9.44 33.55 -11.38
C SER A 160 8.95 34.40 -12.56
N TYR A 161 9.82 34.76 -13.47
CA TYR A 161 9.44 35.48 -14.69
C TYR A 161 8.44 34.70 -15.56
N CYS A 162 8.58 33.38 -15.61
CA CYS A 162 7.64 32.50 -16.33
C CYS A 162 6.32 32.32 -15.60
N PHE A 163 6.32 32.36 -14.25
CA PHE A 163 5.12 32.08 -13.43
C PHE A 163 4.31 33.34 -13.03
N GLU A 164 4.92 34.52 -12.93
CA GLU A 164 4.24 35.73 -12.45
C GLU A 164 3.24 36.35 -13.44
N ARG A 165 3.23 35.94 -14.70
CA ARG A 165 2.31 36.52 -15.70
C ARG A 165 1.06 35.68 -15.90
N LYS A 166 -0.05 36.14 -15.34
CA LYS A 166 -1.42 35.60 -15.59
C LYS A 166 -1.81 35.55 -17.07
N GLU A 167 -1.20 36.34 -17.94
CA GLU A 167 -1.45 36.35 -19.39
C GLU A 167 -0.81 35.16 -20.12
N LEU A 168 0.22 34.54 -19.54
CA LEU A 168 0.73 33.24 -19.94
C LEU A 168 -0.12 32.07 -19.37
N ALA A 169 -0.97 32.35 -18.41
CA ALA A 169 -1.78 31.35 -17.69
C ALA A 169 -2.90 30.72 -18.52
N VAL A 170 -3.20 31.22 -19.71
CA VAL A 170 -4.33 30.73 -20.52
C VAL A 170 -3.99 29.49 -21.36
N ASN A 171 -2.74 29.16 -21.52
CA ASN A 171 -2.29 27.89 -22.15
C ASN A 171 -0.79 27.72 -21.85
N HIS A 172 -0.45 27.26 -20.64
CA HIS A 172 0.93 26.84 -20.37
C HIS A 172 1.33 25.72 -21.34
N PRO A 173 2.56 25.73 -21.92
CA PRO A 173 3.20 24.47 -22.22
C PRO A 173 3.23 23.73 -20.89
N SER A 174 2.44 22.67 -20.83
CA SER A 174 2.30 21.84 -19.64
C SER A 174 3.71 21.51 -19.16
N LEU A 175 3.98 21.73 -17.87
CA LEU A 175 5.22 21.31 -17.25
C LEU A 175 5.50 19.86 -17.68
N PRO A 176 6.74 19.42 -17.84
CA PRO A 176 7.08 18.06 -18.32
C PRO A 176 6.28 16.95 -17.63
N TRP A 177 5.81 17.19 -16.41
CA TRP A 177 4.97 16.30 -15.61
C TRP A 177 3.60 16.01 -16.22
N HIS A 178 3.00 16.92 -16.97
CA HIS A 178 1.70 16.71 -17.62
C HIS A 178 1.77 15.72 -18.79
N TYR A 179 2.98 15.50 -19.30
CA TYR A 179 3.23 14.51 -20.36
C TYR A 179 3.52 13.13 -19.81
N LEU A 180 3.76 12.98 -18.48
CA LEU A 180 3.93 11.67 -17.90
C LEU A 180 2.59 10.93 -17.84
N PRO A 181 2.58 9.63 -18.13
CA PRO A 181 1.37 8.84 -17.96
C PRO A 181 0.97 8.85 -16.48
N ASN A 182 -0.33 8.82 -16.20
CA ASN A 182 -0.87 8.78 -14.84
C ASN A 182 -0.62 7.45 -14.10
N GLY A 183 0.15 6.56 -14.70
CA GLY A 183 0.64 5.28 -14.18
C GLY A 183 1.27 4.46 -15.29
N LEU A 184 2.32 3.70 -14.95
CA LEU A 184 3.07 2.89 -15.93
C LEU A 184 2.27 1.65 -16.35
N PHE A 185 1.53 1.04 -15.43
CA PHE A 185 0.81 -0.21 -15.64
C PHE A 185 -0.69 -0.05 -15.36
N LYS A 186 -1.48 -0.99 -15.91
CA LYS A 186 -2.93 -1.12 -15.67
C LYS A 186 -3.23 -2.33 -14.80
N THR A 187 -4.20 -2.21 -13.94
CA THR A 187 -4.65 -3.27 -13.03
C THR A 187 -5.75 -4.16 -13.61
N ASP A 188 -6.28 -3.86 -14.81
CA ASP A 188 -7.42 -4.58 -15.41
C ASP A 188 -7.17 -6.08 -15.61
N ARG A 189 -5.92 -6.46 -15.93
CA ARG A 189 -5.56 -7.87 -16.10
C ARG A 189 -5.44 -8.58 -14.75
N ILE A 190 -5.00 -7.87 -13.71
CA ILE A 190 -4.95 -8.38 -12.34
C ILE A 190 -6.39 -8.65 -11.86
N GLU A 191 -7.28 -7.69 -12.05
CA GLU A 191 -8.68 -7.82 -11.67
C GLU A 191 -9.33 -9.02 -12.39
N ARG A 192 -9.20 -9.13 -13.71
CA ARG A 192 -9.73 -10.26 -14.47
C ARG A 192 -9.17 -11.61 -14.02
N ALA A 193 -7.87 -11.67 -13.69
CA ALA A 193 -7.26 -12.90 -13.18
C ALA A 193 -7.81 -13.26 -11.80
N THR A 194 -7.99 -12.28 -10.93
CA THR A 194 -8.58 -12.45 -9.60
C THR A 194 -10.05 -12.85 -9.69
N ARG A 195 -10.84 -12.23 -10.57
CA ARG A 195 -12.24 -12.59 -10.82
C ARG A 195 -12.36 -14.04 -11.27
N ARG A 196 -11.54 -14.48 -12.23
CA ARG A 196 -11.51 -15.90 -12.64
C ARG A 196 -11.18 -16.84 -11.48
N ASN A 197 -10.34 -16.44 -10.52
CA ASN A 197 -10.10 -17.22 -9.32
C ASN A 197 -11.35 -17.33 -8.44
N PHE A 198 -12.05 -16.21 -8.26
CA PHE A 198 -13.31 -16.18 -7.49
C PHE A 198 -14.34 -17.10 -8.13
N ASP A 199 -14.55 -16.99 -9.44
CA ASP A 199 -15.52 -17.81 -10.19
C ASP A 199 -15.18 -19.32 -10.12
N ARG A 200 -13.91 -19.68 -10.35
CA ARG A 200 -13.47 -21.09 -10.37
C ARG A 200 -13.54 -21.77 -9.00
N ASN A 201 -13.37 -21.02 -7.94
CA ASN A 201 -13.37 -21.53 -6.57
C ASN A 201 -14.69 -21.25 -5.84
N ALA A 202 -15.73 -20.83 -6.56
CA ALA A 202 -17.06 -20.48 -6.02
C ALA A 202 -16.99 -19.50 -4.81
N LEU A 203 -16.05 -18.54 -4.87
CA LEU A 203 -15.89 -17.50 -3.86
C LEU A 203 -16.90 -16.38 -4.08
N CYS A 204 -17.42 -15.82 -2.99
CA CYS A 204 -18.34 -14.69 -3.05
C CYS A 204 -17.61 -13.43 -3.54
N ASN A 205 -18.09 -12.83 -4.63
CA ASN A 205 -17.56 -11.59 -5.20
C ASN A 205 -18.45 -10.37 -4.91
N ASN A 206 -19.44 -10.52 -4.04
CA ASN A 206 -20.31 -9.46 -3.54
C ASN A 206 -20.22 -9.39 -2.03
N PHE A 207 -20.11 -8.18 -1.45
CA PHE A 207 -19.93 -7.99 -0.01
C PHE A 207 -21.13 -8.45 0.82
N ASN A 208 -22.37 -8.20 0.34
CA ASN A 208 -23.58 -8.61 1.04
C ASN A 208 -23.76 -10.14 1.01
N GLU A 209 -23.44 -10.77 -0.12
CA GLU A 209 -23.48 -12.24 -0.25
C GLU A 209 -22.44 -12.89 0.67
N LEU A 210 -21.21 -12.36 0.67
CA LEU A 210 -20.13 -12.82 1.55
C LEU A 210 -20.57 -12.77 3.01
N PHE A 211 -21.07 -11.60 3.46
CA PHE A 211 -21.52 -11.43 4.84
C PHE A 211 -22.66 -12.40 5.22
N ARG A 212 -23.67 -12.52 4.36
CA ARG A 212 -24.79 -13.48 4.59
C ARG A 212 -24.33 -14.93 4.67
N LYS A 213 -23.34 -15.32 3.84
CA LYS A 213 -22.87 -16.70 3.76
C LYS A 213 -21.88 -17.08 4.85
N THR A 214 -21.04 -16.16 5.29
CA THR A 214 -19.93 -16.43 6.20
C THR A 214 -20.08 -15.79 7.58
N GLY A 215 -20.93 -14.79 7.72
CA GLY A 215 -21.01 -13.93 8.91
C GLY A 215 -19.83 -12.98 9.08
N LYS A 216 -18.88 -12.95 8.14
CA LYS A 216 -17.64 -12.16 8.22
C LYS A 216 -17.79 -10.82 7.55
N GLU A 217 -17.29 -9.80 8.22
CA GLU A 217 -17.28 -8.43 7.71
C GLU A 217 -15.98 -8.17 6.92
N LEU A 218 -16.09 -8.00 5.61
CA LEU A 218 -14.95 -7.63 4.76
C LEU A 218 -15.06 -6.16 4.38
N TYR A 219 -13.94 -5.43 4.60
CA TYR A 219 -13.79 -4.04 4.18
C TYR A 219 -12.53 -3.85 3.36
N ILE A 220 -12.67 -3.25 2.20
CA ILE A 220 -11.56 -2.90 1.31
C ILE A 220 -11.47 -1.38 1.24
N VAL A 221 -10.27 -0.85 1.46
CA VAL A 221 -10.05 0.59 1.53
C VAL A 221 -9.28 1.08 0.31
N ALA A 222 -9.80 2.12 -0.32
CA ALA A 222 -9.16 2.90 -1.37
C ALA A 222 -9.23 4.40 -1.03
N MET A 223 -8.74 5.23 -1.91
CA MET A 223 -8.84 6.68 -1.81
C MET A 223 -9.49 7.25 -3.07
N HIS A 224 -10.50 8.09 -2.91
CA HIS A 224 -11.02 8.95 -3.98
C HIS A 224 -9.95 9.94 -4.42
N LEU A 225 -9.56 9.90 -5.69
CA LEU A 225 -8.46 10.74 -6.19
C LEU A 225 -8.81 12.22 -6.11
N ASP A 226 -9.98 12.62 -6.64
CA ASP A 226 -10.36 14.03 -6.77
C ASP A 226 -10.73 14.69 -5.43
N THR A 227 -11.25 13.93 -4.48
CA THR A 227 -11.73 14.47 -3.20
C THR A 227 -10.80 14.24 -2.04
N ALA A 228 -9.74 13.45 -2.24
CA ALA A 228 -8.82 13.00 -1.20
C ALA A 228 -9.51 12.35 0.01
N ARG A 229 -10.69 11.74 -0.19
CA ARG A 229 -11.46 11.08 0.87
C ARG A 229 -11.18 9.58 0.89
N ARG A 230 -11.25 8.99 2.09
CA ARG A 230 -11.20 7.54 2.25
C ARG A 230 -12.47 6.92 1.66
N ALA A 231 -12.31 5.97 0.77
CA ALA A 231 -13.37 5.12 0.24
C ALA A 231 -13.30 3.76 0.93
N ILE A 232 -14.43 3.28 1.42
CA ILE A 232 -14.55 1.97 2.08
C ILE A 232 -15.63 1.20 1.35
N PHE A 233 -15.26 0.03 0.83
CA PHE A 233 -16.15 -0.94 0.21
C PHE A 233 -16.44 -2.05 1.23
N GLY A 234 -17.69 -2.36 1.47
CA GLY A 234 -18.11 -3.35 2.47
C GLY A 234 -19.61 -3.51 2.51
N HIS A 235 -20.13 -4.55 3.18
CA HIS A 235 -21.56 -4.90 3.17
C HIS A 235 -22.48 -3.78 3.70
N ASP A 236 -22.01 -2.94 4.61
CA ASP A 236 -22.72 -1.81 5.21
C ASP A 236 -22.08 -0.45 4.83
N GLN A 237 -21.24 -0.43 3.82
CA GLN A 237 -20.61 0.73 3.21
C GLN A 237 -20.96 0.77 1.71
N ASP A 238 -20.03 1.07 0.81
CA ASP A 238 -20.25 0.84 -0.62
C ASP A 238 -20.27 -0.68 -0.87
N ASN A 239 -21.47 -1.22 -1.08
CA ASN A 239 -21.71 -2.64 -1.28
C ASN A 239 -22.15 -3.00 -2.70
N THR A 240 -22.23 -2.01 -3.59
CA THR A 240 -22.63 -2.20 -4.99
C THR A 240 -21.47 -2.64 -5.85
N THR A 241 -20.27 -2.21 -5.49
CA THR A 241 -19.02 -2.58 -6.16
C THR A 241 -18.64 -4.04 -5.86
N LEU A 242 -18.23 -4.79 -6.90
CA LEU A 242 -17.70 -6.14 -6.70
C LEU A 242 -16.41 -6.15 -5.88
N ILE A 243 -16.22 -7.18 -5.05
CA ILE A 243 -15.01 -7.35 -4.22
C ILE A 243 -13.73 -7.24 -5.08
N THR A 244 -13.69 -7.90 -6.25
CA THR A 244 -12.53 -7.85 -7.15
C THR A 244 -12.28 -6.46 -7.74
N ARG A 245 -13.33 -5.66 -7.96
CA ARG A 245 -13.21 -4.27 -8.41
C ARG A 245 -12.73 -3.35 -7.28
N ALA A 246 -13.24 -3.53 -6.07
CA ALA A 246 -12.75 -2.83 -4.88
C ALA A 246 -11.26 -3.15 -4.63
N MET A 247 -10.86 -4.42 -4.77
CA MET A 247 -9.44 -4.82 -4.72
C MET A 247 -8.63 -4.11 -5.80
N GLN A 248 -9.15 -4.03 -7.04
CA GLN A 248 -8.50 -3.33 -8.14
C GLN A 248 -8.25 -1.85 -7.81
N ALA A 249 -9.23 -1.16 -7.26
CA ALA A 249 -9.09 0.23 -6.81
C ALA A 249 -8.03 0.36 -5.70
N SER A 250 -8.09 -0.55 -4.72
CA SER A 250 -7.19 -0.56 -3.56
C SER A 250 -5.73 -0.84 -3.91
N ILE A 251 -5.42 -1.59 -4.98
CA ILE A 251 -4.04 -1.86 -5.41
C ILE A 251 -3.47 -0.84 -6.40
N ALA A 252 -4.23 0.17 -6.78
CA ALA A 252 -3.81 1.20 -7.75
C ALA A 252 -2.81 2.18 -7.13
N PHE A 253 -1.61 1.68 -6.79
CA PHE A 253 -0.56 2.48 -6.16
C PHE A 253 -0.05 3.55 -7.13
N PRO A 254 -0.06 4.84 -6.74
CA PRO A 254 0.34 5.95 -7.61
C PRO A 254 1.74 5.76 -8.18
N LEU A 255 2.00 6.34 -9.34
CA LEU A 255 3.21 6.23 -10.18
C LEU A 255 3.38 4.85 -10.83
N PHE A 256 3.07 3.76 -10.13
CA PHE A 256 3.21 2.41 -10.66
C PHE A 256 1.96 1.99 -11.45
N PHE A 257 0.78 2.14 -10.85
CA PHE A 257 -0.49 1.83 -11.50
C PHE A 257 -1.31 3.07 -11.84
N LYS A 258 -2.01 2.99 -12.97
CA LYS A 258 -3.03 3.98 -13.35
C LYS A 258 -4.18 3.97 -12.34
N PRO A 259 -4.74 5.14 -11.97
CA PRO A 259 -5.99 5.22 -11.21
C PRO A 259 -7.10 4.37 -11.84
N VAL A 260 -7.96 3.80 -11.01
CA VAL A 260 -9.06 2.92 -11.42
C VAL A 260 -10.37 3.69 -11.37
N SER A 261 -11.06 3.75 -12.51
CA SER A 261 -12.40 4.36 -12.56
C SER A 261 -13.47 3.31 -12.28
N ILE A 262 -14.34 3.60 -11.32
CA ILE A 262 -15.56 2.86 -10.98
C ILE A 262 -16.72 3.86 -10.98
N ASP A 263 -17.70 3.65 -11.83
CA ASP A 263 -18.90 4.48 -11.95
C ASP A 263 -18.61 5.98 -12.04
N GLY A 264 -17.59 6.34 -12.84
CA GLY A 264 -17.16 7.72 -13.09
C GLY A 264 -16.31 8.35 -11.98
N THR A 265 -15.97 7.61 -10.93
CA THR A 265 -15.10 8.07 -9.85
C THR A 265 -13.75 7.39 -9.93
N ASP A 266 -12.68 8.18 -9.83
CA ASP A 266 -11.30 7.66 -9.88
C ASP A 266 -10.76 7.35 -8.49
N TYR A 267 -10.17 6.16 -8.35
CA TYR A 267 -9.62 5.63 -7.11
C TYR A 267 -8.14 5.31 -7.25
N ILE A 268 -7.43 5.49 -6.16
CA ILE A 268 -6.04 5.04 -5.97
C ILE A 268 -5.90 4.25 -4.68
N ASP A 269 -4.72 3.67 -4.46
CA ASP A 269 -4.39 2.85 -3.28
C ASP A 269 -4.71 3.56 -1.97
N GLY A 270 -5.43 2.87 -1.09
CA GLY A 270 -5.87 3.39 0.21
C GLY A 270 -4.73 3.69 1.18
N ALA A 271 -3.52 3.14 0.97
CA ALA A 271 -2.36 3.43 1.82
C ALA A 271 -1.94 4.91 1.76
N VAL A 272 -2.29 5.61 0.68
CA VAL A 272 -2.02 7.04 0.52
C VAL A 272 -2.73 7.86 1.61
N ILE A 273 -3.98 7.52 1.95
CA ILE A 273 -4.75 8.24 2.97
C ILE A 273 -4.59 7.67 4.38
N LYS A 274 -4.50 6.33 4.51
CA LYS A 274 -4.31 5.64 5.79
C LYS A 274 -3.38 4.45 5.62
N THR A 275 -2.36 4.33 6.43
CA THR A 275 -1.42 3.19 6.40
C THR A 275 -2.13 1.90 6.76
N THR A 276 -2.97 1.97 7.81
CA THR A 276 -3.87 0.91 8.26
C THR A 276 -5.19 1.56 8.64
N SER A 277 -6.30 0.86 8.45
CA SER A 277 -7.62 1.33 8.86
C SER A 277 -8.09 0.61 10.14
N MET A 278 -7.20 0.53 11.16
CA MET A 278 -7.56 -0.05 12.45
C MET A 278 -8.63 0.76 13.18
N ASP A 279 -8.65 2.09 12.99
CA ASP A 279 -9.71 2.97 13.46
C ASP A 279 -11.09 2.47 13.00
N PHE A 280 -11.21 2.11 11.74
CA PHE A 280 -12.45 1.61 11.18
C PHE A 280 -12.84 0.24 11.75
N ALA A 281 -11.88 -0.67 11.95
CA ALA A 281 -12.15 -1.94 12.60
C ALA A 281 -12.67 -1.75 14.06
N ILE A 282 -12.12 -0.78 14.77
CA ILE A 282 -12.56 -0.40 16.12
C ILE A 282 -13.97 0.22 16.09
N GLU A 283 -14.26 1.10 15.14
CA GLU A 283 -15.60 1.67 14.91
C GLU A 283 -16.65 0.58 14.61
N LYS A 284 -16.24 -0.53 13.97
CA LYS A 284 -17.08 -1.71 13.74
C LYS A 284 -17.19 -2.65 14.95
N GLY A 285 -16.66 -2.25 16.09
CA GLY A 285 -16.79 -2.95 17.37
C GLY A 285 -15.76 -4.05 17.57
N ALA A 286 -14.59 -3.98 16.91
CA ALA A 286 -13.51 -4.91 17.21
C ALA A 286 -12.99 -4.73 18.64
N ASP A 287 -13.00 -5.82 19.40
CA ASP A 287 -12.44 -5.89 20.74
C ASP A 287 -10.94 -6.16 20.74
N LEU A 288 -10.48 -6.97 19.78
CA LEU A 288 -9.07 -7.23 19.49
C LEU A 288 -8.78 -6.91 18.06
N VAL A 289 -7.78 -6.07 17.80
CA VAL A 289 -7.28 -5.77 16.47
C VAL A 289 -5.89 -6.36 16.31
N ILE A 290 -5.75 -7.32 15.39
CA ILE A 290 -4.44 -7.80 14.93
C ILE A 290 -4.12 -7.05 13.65
N CYS A 291 -3.16 -6.12 13.72
CA CYS A 291 -2.77 -5.27 12.61
C CYS A 291 -1.42 -5.72 12.05
N TYR A 292 -1.32 -5.90 10.74
CA TYR A 292 -0.07 -6.30 10.09
C TYR A 292 0.41 -5.24 9.11
N ASN A 293 1.59 -4.67 9.38
CA ASN A 293 2.20 -3.60 8.58
C ASN A 293 3.63 -3.94 8.12
N PRO A 294 3.92 -4.08 6.81
CA PRO A 294 5.28 -4.29 6.32
C PRO A 294 6.06 -2.99 6.04
N PHE A 295 5.47 -1.81 6.30
CA PHE A 295 6.06 -0.52 5.94
C PHE A 295 6.98 0.08 7.01
N ARG A 296 7.69 -0.73 7.77
CA ARG A 296 8.72 -0.19 8.64
C ARG A 296 9.86 0.41 7.80
N PRO A 297 10.37 1.62 8.11
CA PRO A 297 11.52 2.17 7.44
C PRO A 297 12.77 1.35 7.74
N PHE A 298 13.69 1.31 6.80
CA PHE A 298 14.99 0.70 7.00
C PHE A 298 15.85 1.58 7.93
N ASN A 299 16.56 0.96 8.89
CA ASN A 299 17.51 1.63 9.75
C ASN A 299 18.94 1.13 9.48
N HIS A 300 19.80 2.03 9.01
CA HIS A 300 21.18 1.73 8.66
C HIS A 300 22.05 1.38 9.88
N GLU A 301 21.82 2.05 11.02
CA GLU A 301 22.60 1.82 12.24
C GLU A 301 22.45 0.40 12.77
N SER A 302 21.19 -0.09 12.78
CA SER A 302 20.90 -1.47 13.20
C SER A 302 21.51 -2.52 12.27
N PHE A 303 21.77 -2.16 11.00
CA PHE A 303 22.40 -3.05 10.03
C PHE A 303 23.89 -3.22 10.31
N ASP A 304 24.61 -2.13 10.60
CA ASP A 304 26.06 -2.16 10.82
C ASP A 304 26.44 -2.95 12.08
N GLU A 305 25.59 -2.92 13.14
CA GLU A 305 25.81 -3.65 14.38
C GLU A 305 25.69 -5.18 14.25
N ASN A 306 24.91 -5.68 13.28
CA ASN A 306 24.56 -7.10 13.17
C ASN A 306 25.02 -7.75 11.87
N ASN A 307 25.90 -7.10 11.11
CA ASN A 307 26.38 -7.62 9.83
C ASN A 307 27.63 -8.51 9.98
N PRO A 308 27.49 -9.86 9.97
CA PRO A 308 28.62 -10.78 10.15
C PRO A 308 29.64 -10.70 9.01
N ASP A 309 29.26 -10.18 7.84
CA ASP A 309 30.13 -10.10 6.65
C ASP A 309 30.94 -8.80 6.61
N GLY A 310 30.80 -7.90 7.59
CA GLY A 310 31.54 -6.62 7.67
C GLY A 310 31.33 -5.67 6.48
N ARG A 311 30.35 -5.94 5.62
CA ARG A 311 30.06 -5.10 4.46
C ARG A 311 29.31 -3.86 4.91
N LYS A 312 29.94 -2.69 4.85
CA LYS A 312 29.26 -1.42 5.02
C LYS A 312 28.22 -1.28 3.92
N ARG A 313 26.96 -1.10 4.30
CA ARG A 313 25.92 -0.83 3.32
C ARG A 313 26.16 0.52 2.66
N ILE A 314 26.03 0.54 1.34
CA ILE A 314 26.08 1.78 0.56
C ILE A 314 24.89 2.65 0.94
N SER A 315 25.08 3.97 1.07
CA SER A 315 24.01 4.92 1.36
C SER A 315 22.82 4.74 0.41
N ILE A 316 21.57 4.73 0.94
CA ILE A 316 20.34 4.64 0.17
C ILE A 316 20.31 5.64 -1.00
N ALA A 317 20.92 6.83 -0.81
CA ALA A 317 21.01 7.83 -1.88
C ALA A 317 21.80 7.37 -3.12
N ARG A 318 22.70 6.38 -2.98
CA ARG A 318 23.44 5.79 -4.10
C ARG A 318 22.66 4.72 -4.85
N ASP A 319 21.60 4.19 -4.26
CA ASP A 319 20.71 3.21 -4.89
C ASP A 319 19.67 3.86 -5.82
N GLY A 320 19.76 5.18 -6.00
CA GLY A 320 18.95 5.96 -6.92
C GLY A 320 17.60 6.42 -6.35
N ILE A 321 16.87 7.19 -7.17
CA ILE A 321 15.64 7.88 -6.76
C ILE A 321 14.54 6.93 -6.28
N ALA A 322 14.45 5.73 -6.84
CA ALA A 322 13.44 4.74 -6.45
C ALA A 322 13.65 4.26 -5.00
N ALA A 323 14.90 4.04 -4.58
CA ALA A 323 15.23 3.65 -3.21
C ALA A 323 14.94 4.79 -2.23
N VAL A 324 15.28 6.03 -2.61
CA VAL A 324 14.96 7.23 -1.80
C VAL A 324 13.45 7.39 -1.62
N ILE A 325 12.66 7.30 -2.71
CA ILE A 325 11.19 7.38 -2.64
C ILE A 325 10.63 6.24 -1.78
N ASN A 326 11.13 5.01 -1.92
CA ASN A 326 10.69 3.88 -1.10
C ASN A 326 10.93 4.13 0.39
N GLN A 327 12.12 4.63 0.77
CA GLN A 327 12.44 4.95 2.15
C GLN A 327 11.55 6.09 2.70
N VAL A 328 11.35 7.16 1.92
CA VAL A 328 10.47 8.29 2.29
C VAL A 328 9.04 7.79 2.52
N MET A 329 8.50 7.00 1.58
CA MET A 329 7.14 6.45 1.70
C MET A 329 7.01 5.55 2.94
N ARG A 330 7.96 4.64 3.18
CA ARG A 330 7.97 3.79 4.38
C ARG A 330 7.99 4.63 5.65
N THR A 331 8.83 5.66 5.71
CA THR A 331 8.93 6.56 6.87
C THR A 331 7.61 7.29 7.12
N MET A 332 7.02 7.90 6.10
CA MET A 332 5.73 8.61 6.22
C MET A 332 4.59 7.68 6.68
N LEU A 333 4.49 6.50 6.06
CA LEU A 333 3.46 5.52 6.39
C LEU A 333 3.63 4.99 7.82
N HIS A 334 4.85 4.64 8.22
CA HIS A 334 5.15 4.14 9.55
C HIS A 334 4.93 5.20 10.63
N THR A 335 5.41 6.43 10.42
CA THR A 335 5.19 7.55 11.36
C THR A 335 3.69 7.77 11.60
N ARG A 336 2.89 7.78 10.52
CA ARG A 336 1.42 7.92 10.62
C ARG A 336 0.79 6.77 11.40
N LEU A 337 1.24 5.54 11.19
CA LEU A 337 0.79 4.38 11.94
C LEU A 337 1.12 4.50 13.43
N MET A 338 2.36 4.87 13.75
CA MET A 338 2.80 5.02 15.15
C MET A 338 2.04 6.13 15.89
N HIS A 339 1.67 7.22 15.21
CA HIS A 339 0.75 8.22 15.75
C HIS A 339 -0.62 7.61 16.10
N GLY A 340 -1.18 6.78 15.22
CA GLY A 340 -2.43 6.05 15.49
C GLY A 340 -2.32 5.11 16.70
N ILE A 341 -1.23 4.33 16.79
CA ILE A 341 -0.97 3.43 17.93
C ILE A 341 -0.84 4.24 19.23
N LYS A 342 -0.12 5.37 19.20
CA LYS A 342 -0.01 6.26 20.36
C LYS A 342 -1.37 6.81 20.78
N HIS A 343 -2.19 7.26 19.83
CA HIS A 343 -3.55 7.73 20.11
C HIS A 343 -4.37 6.70 20.88
N TYR A 344 -4.42 5.43 20.45
CA TYR A 344 -5.15 4.38 21.15
C TYR A 344 -4.52 4.00 22.49
N ARG A 345 -3.20 4.06 22.61
CA ARG A 345 -2.50 3.85 23.88
C ARG A 345 -2.89 4.89 24.91
N ASP A 346 -2.99 6.15 24.49
CA ASP A 346 -3.24 7.29 25.39
C ASP A 346 -4.76 7.52 25.63
N ASN A 347 -5.63 7.00 24.73
CA ASN A 347 -7.08 7.20 24.81
C ASN A 347 -7.71 6.35 25.97
N PRO A 348 -8.32 6.98 26.99
CA PRO A 348 -8.98 6.27 28.07
C PRO A 348 -10.29 5.59 27.68
N ASP A 349 -10.92 6.02 26.58
CA ASP A 349 -12.20 5.48 26.12
C ASP A 349 -12.03 4.19 25.31
N PHE A 350 -10.85 3.97 24.74
CA PHE A 350 -10.54 2.71 24.08
C PHE A 350 -10.36 1.59 25.11
N LYS A 351 -11.17 0.55 25.01
CA LYS A 351 -11.21 -0.59 25.95
C LYS A 351 -10.79 -1.92 25.32
N GLY A 352 -10.41 -1.91 24.04
CA GLY A 352 -9.93 -3.07 23.32
C GLY A 352 -8.42 -3.26 23.42
N ASP A 353 -7.90 -4.22 22.65
CA ASP A 353 -6.46 -4.47 22.54
C ASP A 353 -6.01 -4.40 21.08
N ILE A 354 -4.77 -3.95 20.85
CA ILE A 354 -4.16 -3.93 19.53
C ILE A 354 -2.83 -4.70 19.58
N ILE A 355 -2.65 -5.63 18.65
CA ILE A 355 -1.40 -6.33 18.39
C ILE A 355 -0.95 -5.90 17.01
N LEU A 356 0.07 -5.03 16.94
CA LEU A 356 0.70 -4.62 15.69
C LEU A 356 1.88 -5.52 15.40
N ILE A 357 1.89 -6.14 14.22
CA ILE A 357 2.95 -6.99 13.69
C ILE A 357 3.65 -6.24 12.57
N GLU A 358 4.98 -6.10 12.67
CA GLU A 358 5.83 -5.41 11.69
C GLU A 358 7.13 -6.18 11.47
N PRO A 359 7.87 -5.91 10.36
CA PRO A 359 9.26 -6.35 10.24
C PRO A 359 10.09 -5.83 11.41
N THR A 360 11.09 -6.58 11.82
CA THR A 360 12.07 -6.12 12.80
C THR A 360 13.15 -5.27 12.13
N GLU A 361 13.95 -4.57 12.90
CA GLU A 361 15.14 -3.87 12.41
C GLU A 361 16.20 -4.80 11.81
N HIS A 362 16.12 -6.12 12.11
CA HIS A 362 17.04 -7.15 11.62
C HIS A 362 16.54 -7.87 10.36
N ASP A 363 15.43 -7.40 9.75
CA ASP A 363 14.89 -7.96 8.51
C ASP A 363 15.52 -7.33 7.26
N ASP A 364 16.84 -7.08 7.28
CA ASP A 364 17.59 -6.39 6.23
C ASP A 364 17.35 -6.98 4.86
N ARG A 365 17.37 -8.31 4.76
CA ARG A 365 17.15 -9.02 3.51
C ARG A 365 15.74 -8.86 2.94
N PHE A 366 14.74 -8.49 3.77
CA PHE A 366 13.42 -8.12 3.30
C PHE A 366 13.41 -6.70 2.72
N PHE A 367 14.13 -5.77 3.35
CA PHE A 367 14.22 -4.38 2.88
C PHE A 367 14.97 -4.26 1.56
N ASP A 368 15.87 -5.19 1.25
CA ASP A 368 16.61 -5.26 -0.03
C ASP A 368 15.77 -5.75 -1.21
N LEU A 369 14.61 -6.33 -0.95
CA LEU A 369 13.75 -6.86 -2.01
C LEU A 369 13.05 -5.74 -2.78
N ASN A 370 12.99 -5.87 -4.11
CA ASN A 370 12.17 -4.98 -4.93
C ASN A 370 10.68 -5.17 -4.56
N PRO A 371 9.98 -4.12 -4.10
CA PRO A 371 8.58 -4.22 -3.67
C PRO A 371 7.64 -4.81 -4.72
N PHE A 372 7.93 -4.62 -5.99
CA PHE A 372 7.08 -5.05 -7.10
C PHE A 372 7.57 -6.34 -7.79
N SER A 373 8.67 -6.95 -7.33
CA SER A 373 9.21 -8.17 -7.92
C SER A 373 8.35 -9.40 -7.60
N LEU A 374 7.81 -10.03 -8.63
CA LEU A 374 7.13 -11.33 -8.51
C LEU A 374 8.10 -12.49 -8.26
N ASN A 375 9.39 -12.32 -8.56
CA ASN A 375 10.39 -13.39 -8.39
C ASN A 375 10.83 -13.52 -6.93
N ASP A 376 10.84 -12.42 -6.18
CA ASP A 376 11.33 -12.39 -4.80
C ASP A 376 10.27 -12.79 -3.76
N ARG A 377 9.03 -13.06 -4.18
CA ARG A 377 7.92 -13.36 -3.27
C ARG A 377 8.19 -14.55 -2.35
N ARG A 378 8.89 -15.61 -2.82
CA ARG A 378 9.24 -16.76 -1.99
C ARG A 378 10.20 -16.35 -0.89
N LYS A 379 11.26 -15.59 -1.22
CA LYS A 379 12.20 -15.05 -0.24
C LYS A 379 11.49 -14.16 0.78
N ALA A 380 10.62 -13.26 0.33
CA ALA A 380 9.84 -12.39 1.20
C ALA A 380 8.96 -13.18 2.16
N SER A 381 8.26 -14.21 1.68
CA SER A 381 7.40 -15.05 2.51
C SER A 381 8.18 -15.84 3.57
N THR A 382 9.32 -16.45 3.20
CA THR A 382 10.19 -17.14 4.16
C THR A 382 10.66 -16.18 5.26
N ARG A 383 11.10 -14.98 4.88
CA ARG A 383 11.51 -13.95 5.86
C ARG A 383 10.37 -13.52 6.76
N GLY A 384 9.16 -13.34 6.20
CA GLY A 384 7.97 -13.02 6.99
C GLY A 384 7.65 -14.09 8.02
N PHE A 385 7.74 -15.35 7.65
CA PHE A 385 7.55 -16.47 8.56
C PHE A 385 8.58 -16.49 9.70
N GLU A 386 9.87 -16.38 9.36
CA GLU A 386 10.98 -16.35 10.32
C GLU A 386 10.87 -15.17 11.29
N SER A 387 10.68 -13.97 10.75
CA SER A 387 10.59 -12.72 11.52
C SER A 387 9.44 -12.76 12.53
N VAL A 388 8.24 -13.14 12.06
CA VAL A 388 7.05 -13.21 12.92
C VAL A 388 7.15 -14.35 13.93
N SER A 389 7.65 -15.54 13.54
CA SER A 389 7.88 -16.65 14.47
C SER A 389 8.79 -16.23 15.62
N ASN A 390 9.91 -15.55 15.29
CA ASN A 390 10.83 -15.04 16.30
C ASN A 390 10.18 -13.98 17.21
N SER A 391 9.40 -13.07 16.62
CA SER A 391 8.70 -12.02 17.34
C SER A 391 7.60 -12.57 18.26
N LEU A 392 6.84 -13.57 17.81
CA LEU A 392 5.85 -14.30 18.61
C LEU A 392 6.50 -15.04 19.77
N ARG A 393 7.66 -15.67 19.54
CA ARG A 393 8.42 -16.36 20.60
C ARG A 393 8.93 -15.39 21.66
N LYS A 394 9.48 -14.25 21.28
CA LYS A 394 9.99 -13.22 22.20
C LYS A 394 8.87 -12.59 23.06
N ASN A 395 7.67 -12.42 22.51
CA ASN A 395 6.53 -11.80 23.20
C ASN A 395 5.49 -12.81 23.71
N LYS A 396 5.87 -14.09 23.80
CA LYS A 396 4.94 -15.19 24.03
C LYS A 396 4.10 -15.04 25.31
N ALA A 397 4.71 -14.60 26.42
CA ALA A 397 4.02 -14.49 27.70
C ALA A 397 2.85 -13.50 27.63
N ASP A 398 3.10 -12.31 27.09
CA ASP A 398 2.08 -11.26 26.95
C ASP A 398 1.02 -11.63 25.93
N LEU A 399 1.44 -12.16 24.76
CA LEU A 399 0.53 -12.60 23.72
C LEU A 399 -0.39 -13.72 24.22
N LYS A 400 0.13 -14.70 24.98
CA LYS A 400 -0.67 -15.77 25.54
C LYS A 400 -1.74 -15.24 26.48
N ARG A 401 -1.41 -14.27 27.33
CA ARG A 401 -2.36 -13.64 28.27
C ARG A 401 -3.45 -12.87 27.51
N ILE A 402 -3.05 -12.04 26.54
CA ILE A 402 -4.01 -11.24 25.76
C ILE A 402 -4.91 -12.16 24.95
N LEU A 403 -4.36 -13.07 24.16
CA LEU A 403 -5.14 -13.96 23.30
C LEU A 403 -6.10 -14.84 24.11
N ALA A 404 -5.70 -15.30 25.30
CA ALA A 404 -6.58 -16.08 26.18
C ALA A 404 -7.83 -15.30 26.62
N ALA A 405 -7.73 -13.98 26.84
CA ALA A 405 -8.88 -13.14 27.16
C ALA A 405 -9.93 -13.09 26.03
N TYR A 406 -9.52 -13.40 24.80
CA TYR A 406 -10.36 -13.48 23.59
C TYR A 406 -10.66 -14.92 23.17
N GLY A 407 -10.42 -15.90 24.03
CA GLY A 407 -10.71 -17.31 23.77
C GLY A 407 -9.73 -17.99 22.80
N ILE A 408 -8.60 -17.36 22.49
CA ILE A 408 -7.58 -17.93 21.63
C ILE A 408 -6.48 -18.58 22.47
N LYS A 409 -6.21 -19.87 22.22
CA LYS A 409 -5.14 -20.62 22.89
C LYS A 409 -3.86 -20.53 22.10
N ALA A 410 -2.77 -20.10 22.73
CA ALA A 410 -1.43 -20.09 22.12
C ALA A 410 -0.66 -21.38 22.44
N ARG A 411 0.15 -21.86 21.49
CA ARG A 411 0.98 -23.07 21.67
C ARG A 411 1.98 -22.91 22.82
N PRO A 412 2.19 -24.00 23.61
CA PRO A 412 3.16 -23.99 24.70
C PRO A 412 4.61 -23.80 24.24
N ALA A 413 4.99 -24.37 23.10
CA ALA A 413 6.29 -24.20 22.44
C ALA A 413 6.11 -24.11 20.92
N MET A 414 6.83 -23.22 20.26
CA MET A 414 7.08 -23.31 18.81
C MET A 414 8.41 -24.03 18.66
N THR A 415 8.39 -25.23 18.13
CA THR A 415 9.59 -25.97 17.74
C THR A 415 10.20 -25.37 16.49
#